data_ac82cf5936dd58a1858b831763e5a159
#
_entry.id   ac82cf5936dd58a1858b831763e5a159
#
_cell.length_a   1.000
_cell.length_b   1.000
_cell.length_c   1.000
_cell.angle_alpha   90.00
_cell.angle_beta   90.00
_cell.angle_gamma   90.00
#
_symmetry.space_group_name_H-M   'P 1'
#
loop_
_entity.id
_entity.type
_entity.pdbx_description
1 polymer ?
#
loop_
_entity_poly.entity_id
_entity_poly.type
_entity_poly.pdbx_seq_one_letter_code
_entity_poly.pdbx_strand_id
1 'polypeptide(L)'
;MIIIKVLALSFLLSLPVPVTKPLEKAFLENSPEILRGILTAEGDIPVSLPDPLSLADQLSPDQTFLVFKRIFSVFKTTEFFVTSGFPSISGQPGGILKARWSFRDEKTGNVYPMRVFFYVVPETLPAGPGRGAPANVLRIVEIRAEKL
;
A
#
# COMPACT_ATOMS: atom_id res chain seq x y z
N MET A 1 -26.36 -28.13 -4.13
CA MET A 1 -26.06 -27.02 -5.05
C MET A 1 -26.32 -25.64 -4.44
N ILE A 2 -27.44 -25.44 -3.78
CA ILE A 2 -27.78 -24.17 -3.12
C ILE A 2 -26.78 -23.84 -2.00
N ILE A 3 -26.32 -24.86 -1.26
CA ILE A 3 -25.37 -24.72 -0.15
C ILE A 3 -24.01 -24.18 -0.63
N ILE A 4 -23.55 -24.59 -1.82
CA ILE A 4 -22.27 -24.14 -2.38
C ILE A 4 -22.31 -22.64 -2.75
N LYS A 5 -23.44 -22.16 -3.27
CA LYS A 5 -23.61 -20.75 -3.59
C LYS A 5 -23.64 -19.86 -2.35
N VAL A 6 -24.29 -20.34 -1.29
CA VAL A 6 -24.34 -19.62 -0.01
C VAL A 6 -22.96 -19.54 0.62
N LEU A 7 -22.18 -20.63 0.57
CA LEU A 7 -20.80 -20.66 1.07
C LEU A 7 -19.90 -19.69 0.30
N ALA A 8 -20.03 -19.63 -1.02
CA ALA A 8 -19.26 -18.70 -1.84
C ALA A 8 -19.58 -17.24 -1.51
N LEU A 9 -20.85 -16.94 -1.29
CA LEU A 9 -21.28 -15.61 -0.92
C LEU A 9 -20.76 -15.22 0.47
N SER A 10 -20.80 -16.15 1.43
CA SER A 10 -20.28 -15.92 2.77
C SER A 10 -18.76 -15.66 2.75
N PHE A 11 -18.03 -16.37 1.90
CA PHE A 11 -16.60 -16.16 1.72
C PHE A 11 -16.31 -14.78 1.16
N LEU A 12 -17.07 -14.31 0.16
CA LEU A 12 -16.92 -12.97 -0.40
C LEU A 12 -17.18 -11.87 0.62
N LEU A 13 -18.15 -12.06 1.52
CA LEU A 13 -18.48 -11.11 2.58
C LEU A 13 -17.40 -11.04 3.67
N SER A 14 -16.54 -12.06 3.80
CA SER A 14 -15.46 -12.10 4.78
C SER A 14 -14.12 -11.56 4.25
N LEU A 15 -14.06 -11.14 2.98
CA LEU A 15 -12.82 -10.58 2.40
C LEU A 15 -12.47 -9.24 3.03
N PRO A 16 -11.16 -8.97 3.25
CA PRO A 16 -10.73 -7.66 3.76
C PRO A 16 -11.07 -6.54 2.77
N VAL A 17 -11.21 -5.33 3.31
CA VAL A 17 -11.43 -4.13 2.48
C VAL A 17 -10.20 -3.88 1.61
N PRO A 18 -10.37 -3.72 0.27
CA PRO A 18 -9.24 -3.46 -0.62
C PRO A 18 -8.55 -2.12 -0.32
N VAL A 19 -7.23 -2.06 -0.53
CA VAL A 19 -6.44 -0.83 -0.35
C VAL A 19 -6.11 -0.13 -1.67
N THR A 20 -6.54 -0.68 -2.81
CA THR A 20 -6.17 -0.18 -4.14
C THR A 20 -6.55 1.29 -4.35
N LYS A 21 -7.80 1.65 -4.08
CA LYS A 21 -8.26 3.03 -4.27
C LYS A 21 -7.56 4.03 -3.36
N PRO A 22 -7.49 3.82 -2.02
CA PRO A 22 -6.76 4.73 -1.16
C PRO A 22 -5.26 4.78 -1.50
N LEU A 23 -4.67 3.68 -1.94
CA LEU A 23 -3.27 3.67 -2.37
C LEU A 23 -3.05 4.55 -3.60
N GLU A 24 -3.89 4.40 -4.63
CA GLU A 24 -3.82 5.25 -5.81
C GLU A 24 -4.03 6.72 -5.46
N LYS A 25 -4.99 7.02 -4.60
CA LYS A 25 -5.27 8.37 -4.16
C LYS A 25 -4.08 8.97 -3.41
N ALA A 26 -3.44 8.19 -2.53
CA ALA A 26 -2.27 8.65 -1.77
C ALA A 26 -1.15 9.12 -2.69
N PHE A 27 -0.83 8.35 -3.73
CA PHE A 27 0.25 8.68 -4.65
C PHE A 27 -0.16 9.78 -5.64
N LEU A 28 -1.35 9.71 -6.23
CA LEU A 28 -1.81 10.72 -7.20
C LEU A 28 -1.94 12.10 -6.56
N GLU A 29 -2.34 12.18 -5.30
CA GLU A 29 -2.46 13.44 -4.57
C GLU A 29 -1.18 13.81 -3.80
N ASN A 30 -0.14 12.99 -3.87
CA ASN A 30 1.09 13.17 -3.11
C ASN A 30 0.80 13.36 -1.62
N SER A 31 -0.08 12.51 -1.07
CA SER A 31 -0.58 12.62 0.31
C SER A 31 0.05 11.57 1.21
N PRO A 32 1.03 11.95 2.05
CA PRO A 32 1.58 11.02 3.02
C PRO A 32 0.57 10.65 4.10
N GLU A 33 -0.41 11.51 4.37
CA GLU A 33 -1.46 11.25 5.35
C GLU A 33 -2.36 10.09 4.91
N ILE A 34 -2.77 10.07 3.64
CA ILE A 34 -3.57 8.97 3.10
C ILE A 34 -2.76 7.68 3.12
N LEU A 35 -1.47 7.74 2.74
CA LEU A 35 -0.58 6.58 2.78
C LEU A 35 -0.47 6.04 4.20
N ARG A 36 -0.27 6.92 5.19
CA ARG A 36 -0.19 6.52 6.60
C ARG A 36 -1.43 5.72 7.03
N GLY A 37 -2.60 6.11 6.57
CA GLY A 37 -3.85 5.44 6.90
C GLY A 37 -3.95 4.00 6.42
N ILE A 38 -3.10 3.57 5.48
CA ILE A 38 -3.08 2.20 4.94
C ILE A 38 -1.78 1.45 5.26
N LEU A 39 -0.86 2.04 6.01
CA LEU A 39 0.30 1.33 6.54
C LEU A 39 -0.09 0.53 7.78
N THR A 40 0.64 -0.57 8.05
CA THR A 40 0.47 -1.29 9.30
C THR A 40 0.67 -0.35 10.49
N ALA A 41 -0.06 -0.60 11.57
CA ALA A 41 0.08 0.19 12.79
C ALA A 41 1.22 -0.31 13.68
N GLU A 42 1.68 -1.53 13.46
CA GLU A 42 2.66 -2.19 14.31
C GLU A 42 3.80 -2.78 13.49
N GLY A 43 5.00 -2.74 14.07
CA GLY A 43 6.18 -3.32 13.47
C GLY A 43 6.86 -2.41 12.47
N ASP A 44 8.06 -2.80 12.07
CA ASP A 44 8.83 -2.06 11.09
C ASP A 44 8.43 -2.44 9.67
N ILE A 45 8.50 -1.46 8.79
CA ILE A 45 8.16 -1.59 7.37
C ILE A 45 9.47 -1.52 6.57
N PRO A 46 9.90 -2.63 5.96
CA PRO A 46 11.02 -2.56 5.03
C PRO A 46 10.63 -1.69 3.82
N VAL A 47 11.45 -0.69 3.52
CA VAL A 47 11.24 0.20 2.37
C VAL A 47 12.52 0.21 1.55
N SER A 48 12.42 -0.15 0.28
CA SER A 48 13.54 -0.18 -0.65
C SER A 48 13.15 0.56 -1.94
N LEU A 49 13.79 1.70 -2.16
CA LEU A 49 13.52 2.58 -3.29
C LEU A 49 14.83 2.90 -3.99
N PRO A 50 14.95 2.69 -5.32
CA PRO A 50 16.18 2.96 -6.05
C PRO A 50 16.39 4.46 -6.27
N ASP A 51 17.54 4.82 -6.84
CA ASP A 51 17.79 6.20 -7.25
C ASP A 51 16.66 6.72 -8.16
N PRO A 52 16.28 7.98 -8.04
CA PRO A 52 16.89 9.05 -7.25
C PRO A 52 16.44 9.11 -5.78
N LEU A 53 15.53 8.23 -5.36
CA LEU A 53 15.02 8.20 -3.98
C LEU A 53 16.04 7.64 -3.00
N SER A 54 16.80 6.62 -3.43
CA SER A 54 17.97 6.06 -2.73
C SER A 54 17.71 5.74 -1.26
N LEU A 55 16.70 4.93 -0.99
CA LEU A 55 16.34 4.52 0.35
C LEU A 55 16.31 3.00 0.45
N ALA A 56 16.96 2.44 1.46
CA ALA A 56 16.86 1.04 1.80
C ALA A 56 17.00 0.91 3.32
N ASP A 57 15.89 0.74 4.01
CA ASP A 57 15.89 0.69 5.47
C ASP A 57 14.62 0.03 5.99
N GLN A 58 14.63 -0.30 7.28
CA GLN A 58 13.45 -0.72 8.01
C GLN A 58 12.95 0.45 8.83
N LEU A 59 11.74 0.91 8.54
CA LEU A 59 11.18 2.13 9.10
C LEU A 59 9.94 1.81 9.94
N SER A 60 9.78 2.53 11.05
CA SER A 60 8.50 2.49 11.77
C SER A 60 7.41 3.12 10.90
N PRO A 61 6.12 2.91 11.22
CA PRO A 61 5.05 3.60 10.50
C PRO A 61 5.20 5.12 10.49
N ASP A 62 5.60 5.72 11.60
CA ASP A 62 5.83 7.17 11.69
C ASP A 62 7.02 7.62 10.84
N GLN A 63 8.12 6.86 10.85
CA GLN A 63 9.27 7.14 10.00
C GLN A 63 8.91 7.01 8.52
N THR A 64 8.13 6.00 8.16
CA THR A 64 7.64 5.82 6.79
C THR A 64 6.82 7.03 6.35
N PHE A 65 5.92 7.51 7.20
CA PHE A 65 5.16 8.74 6.95
C PHE A 65 6.07 9.93 6.68
N LEU A 66 7.07 10.16 7.52
CA LEU A 66 7.99 11.29 7.39
C LEU A 66 8.83 11.19 6.11
N VAL A 67 9.28 10.00 5.75
CA VAL A 67 10.04 9.77 4.52
C VAL A 67 9.18 10.09 3.29
N PHE A 68 7.95 9.58 3.23
CA PHE A 68 7.07 9.86 2.10
C PHE A 68 6.62 11.31 2.06
N LYS A 69 6.48 11.96 3.21
CA LYS A 69 6.23 13.40 3.26
C LYS A 69 7.35 14.18 2.57
N ARG A 70 8.60 13.79 2.81
CA ARG A 70 9.75 14.38 2.13
C ARG A 70 9.77 14.06 0.64
N ILE A 71 9.56 12.79 0.29
CA ILE A 71 9.54 12.35 -1.11
C ILE A 71 8.49 13.14 -1.90
N PHE A 72 7.27 13.20 -1.41
CA PHE A 72 6.17 13.89 -2.09
C PHE A 72 6.33 15.41 -2.13
N SER A 73 7.20 15.98 -1.29
CA SER A 73 7.50 17.42 -1.35
C SER A 73 8.47 17.77 -2.46
N VAL A 74 9.34 16.85 -2.87
CA VAL A 74 10.38 17.06 -3.88
C VAL A 74 10.00 16.43 -5.21
N PHE A 75 9.37 15.25 -5.17
CA PHE A 75 9.02 14.46 -6.35
C PHE A 75 7.51 14.40 -6.48
N LYS A 76 6.98 14.95 -7.57
CA LYS A 76 5.54 14.98 -7.78
C LYS A 76 5.11 13.84 -8.69
N THR A 77 4.14 13.07 -8.25
CA THR A 77 3.58 11.96 -9.02
C THR A 77 2.94 12.49 -10.29
N THR A 78 3.34 11.93 -11.43
CA THR A 78 2.74 12.22 -12.74
C THR A 78 1.79 11.11 -13.16
N GLU A 79 2.03 9.89 -12.68
CA GLU A 79 1.21 8.72 -13.00
C GLU A 79 1.33 7.70 -11.88
N PHE A 80 0.20 7.13 -11.48
CA PHE A 80 0.19 6.00 -10.55
C PHE A 80 -1.05 5.14 -10.80
N PHE A 81 -0.83 3.85 -11.02
CA PHE A 81 -1.94 2.90 -11.10
C PHE A 81 -1.47 1.50 -10.71
N VAL A 82 -2.37 0.77 -10.07
CA VAL A 82 -2.13 -0.64 -9.73
C VAL A 82 -2.35 -1.48 -10.99
N THR A 83 -1.33 -2.25 -11.37
CA THR A 83 -1.37 -3.09 -12.59
C THR A 83 -1.88 -4.49 -12.31
N SER A 84 -1.60 -5.04 -11.13
CA SER A 84 -2.03 -6.38 -10.76
C SER A 84 -1.92 -6.58 -9.26
N GLY A 85 -2.66 -7.56 -8.75
CA GLY A 85 -2.55 -8.04 -7.39
C GLY A 85 -2.39 -9.55 -7.38
N PHE A 86 -1.52 -10.06 -6.52
CA PHE A 86 -1.23 -11.49 -6.40
C PHE A 86 -1.50 -11.94 -4.97
N PRO A 87 -2.16 -13.12 -4.78
CA PRO A 87 -2.26 -13.69 -3.45
C PRO A 87 -0.87 -14.11 -2.95
N SER A 88 -0.72 -14.23 -1.63
CA SER A 88 0.51 -14.75 -1.05
C SER A 88 0.75 -16.20 -1.48
N ILE A 89 1.96 -16.51 -1.96
CA ILE A 89 2.32 -17.84 -2.46
C ILE A 89 2.36 -18.87 -1.34
N SER A 90 2.68 -18.45 -0.13
CA SER A 90 2.81 -19.33 1.03
C SER A 90 1.48 -19.71 1.69
N GLY A 91 0.34 -19.38 1.09
CA GLY A 91 -0.98 -19.61 1.68
C GLY A 91 -1.28 -18.72 2.88
N GLN A 92 -0.39 -17.79 3.22
CA GLN A 92 -0.62 -16.81 4.27
C GLN A 92 -1.62 -15.75 3.81
N PRO A 93 -2.42 -15.18 4.75
CA PRO A 93 -3.33 -14.11 4.38
C PRO A 93 -2.57 -12.90 3.83
N GLY A 94 -3.18 -12.23 2.85
CA GLY A 94 -2.59 -11.06 2.22
C GLY A 94 -2.14 -11.30 0.81
N GLY A 95 -1.29 -10.44 0.30
CA GLY A 95 -0.81 -10.51 -1.08
C GLY A 95 0.17 -9.43 -1.44
N ILE A 96 0.40 -9.30 -2.73
CA ILE A 96 1.31 -8.31 -3.31
C ILE A 96 0.54 -7.50 -4.34
N LEU A 97 0.56 -6.18 -4.20
CA LEU A 97 0.04 -5.26 -5.21
C LEU A 97 1.22 -4.70 -6.00
N LYS A 98 1.15 -4.83 -7.31
CA LYS A 98 2.14 -4.27 -8.22
C LYS A 98 1.55 -3.03 -8.87
N ALA A 99 2.31 -1.93 -8.84
CA ALA A 99 1.87 -0.66 -9.39
C ALA A 99 2.95 -0.05 -10.26
N ARG A 100 2.52 0.82 -11.18
CA ARG A 100 3.40 1.70 -11.94
C ARG A 100 3.33 3.09 -11.32
N TRP A 101 4.49 3.66 -11.02
CA TRP A 101 4.62 4.98 -10.43
C TRP A 101 5.62 5.79 -11.21
N SER A 102 5.19 6.88 -11.82
CA SER A 102 6.08 7.86 -12.45
C SER A 102 6.00 9.15 -11.67
N PHE A 103 7.15 9.75 -11.43
CA PHE A 103 7.21 11.03 -10.71
C PHE A 103 8.25 11.95 -11.33
N ARG A 104 8.08 13.23 -11.11
CA ARG A 104 8.98 14.28 -11.61
C ARG A 104 9.73 14.90 -10.46
N ASP A 105 11.05 15.05 -10.62
CA ASP A 105 11.86 15.86 -9.75
C ASP A 105 11.57 17.33 -10.04
N GLU A 106 11.05 18.04 -9.06
CA GLU A 106 10.70 19.46 -9.22
C GLU A 106 11.91 20.36 -9.45
N LYS A 107 13.11 19.93 -9.07
CA LYS A 107 14.34 20.70 -9.25
C LYS A 107 14.92 20.57 -10.65
N THR A 108 14.87 19.36 -11.21
CA THR A 108 15.52 19.08 -12.50
C THR A 108 14.53 18.95 -13.66
N GLY A 109 13.25 18.68 -13.35
CA GLY A 109 12.24 18.36 -14.35
C GLY A 109 12.31 16.94 -14.89
N ASN A 110 13.26 16.12 -14.43
CA ASN A 110 13.40 14.74 -14.88
C ASN A 110 12.23 13.89 -14.36
N VAL A 111 11.77 12.97 -15.21
CA VAL A 111 10.69 12.03 -14.87
C VAL A 111 11.28 10.64 -14.72
N TYR A 112 10.87 9.96 -13.64
CA TYR A 112 11.37 8.63 -13.29
C TYR A 112 10.23 7.65 -13.24
N PRO A 113 10.17 6.65 -14.15
CA PRO A 113 9.19 5.57 -14.07
C PRO A 113 9.71 4.44 -13.19
N MET A 114 8.83 3.93 -12.32
CA MET A 114 9.17 2.83 -11.42
C MET A 114 8.06 1.80 -11.37
N ARG A 115 8.44 0.57 -11.06
CA ARG A 115 7.52 -0.49 -10.67
C ARG A 115 7.61 -0.63 -9.17
N VAL A 116 6.46 -0.57 -8.49
CA VAL A 116 6.41 -0.63 -7.03
C VAL A 116 5.61 -1.84 -6.59
N PHE A 117 6.14 -2.57 -5.61
CA PHE A 117 5.47 -3.71 -4.99
C PHE A 117 5.09 -3.32 -3.56
N PHE A 118 3.81 -3.49 -3.24
CA PHE A 118 3.29 -3.27 -1.91
C PHE A 118 2.85 -4.63 -1.35
N TYR A 119 3.51 -5.05 -0.29
CA TYR A 119 3.15 -6.29 0.40
C TYR A 119 2.08 -5.93 1.43
N VAL A 120 0.94 -6.60 1.36
CA VAL A 120 -0.22 -6.30 2.19
C VAL A 120 -0.64 -7.52 2.99
N VAL A 121 -1.10 -7.30 4.20
CA VAL A 121 -1.65 -8.35 5.08
C VAL A 121 -2.94 -7.85 5.72
N PRO A 122 -3.85 -8.76 6.07
CA PRO A 122 -5.03 -8.39 6.85
C PRO A 122 -4.60 -7.99 8.26
N GLU A 123 -5.22 -6.94 8.77
CA GLU A 123 -5.06 -6.48 10.13
C GLU A 123 -6.44 -6.32 10.73
N THR A 124 -6.65 -6.84 11.93
CA THR A 124 -7.93 -6.74 12.62
C THR A 124 -7.99 -5.44 13.39
N LEU A 125 -8.93 -4.56 13.02
CA LEU A 125 -9.21 -3.37 13.79
C LEU A 125 -10.13 -3.74 14.95
N PRO A 126 -9.79 -3.36 16.21
CA PRO A 126 -10.63 -3.67 17.35
C PRO A 126 -11.98 -2.97 17.25
N ALA A 127 -13.03 -3.59 17.82
CA ALA A 127 -14.31 -2.94 18.02
C ALA A 127 -14.13 -1.72 18.93
N GLY A 128 -14.84 -0.64 18.64
CA GLY A 128 -14.76 0.59 19.43
C GLY A 128 -15.94 1.50 19.19
N PRO A 129 -16.04 2.62 19.93
CA PRO A 129 -17.12 3.55 19.74
C PRO A 129 -17.24 4.01 18.28
N GLY A 130 -18.41 3.80 17.67
CA GLY A 130 -18.67 4.16 16.29
C GLY A 130 -18.18 3.15 15.23
N ARG A 131 -17.49 2.07 15.60
CA ARG A 131 -17.01 1.05 14.66
C ARG A 131 -17.85 -0.22 14.62
N GLY A 132 -18.58 -0.53 15.71
CA GLY A 132 -19.30 -1.79 15.82
C GLY A 132 -18.37 -2.98 16.02
N ALA A 133 -18.51 -4.03 15.20
CA ALA A 133 -17.72 -5.25 15.29
C ALA A 133 -16.27 -5.04 14.81
N PRO A 134 -15.30 -5.88 15.25
CA PRO A 134 -13.95 -5.89 14.67
C PRO A 134 -14.02 -6.11 13.16
N ALA A 135 -13.16 -5.41 12.43
CA ALA A 135 -13.12 -5.49 10.98
C ALA A 135 -11.70 -5.82 10.51
N ASN A 136 -11.60 -6.67 9.47
CA ASN A 136 -10.35 -6.94 8.80
C ASN A 136 -10.14 -5.91 7.69
N VAL A 137 -8.98 -5.28 7.71
CA VAL A 137 -8.54 -4.34 6.67
C VAL A 137 -7.18 -4.78 6.16
N LEU A 138 -6.89 -4.52 4.89
CA LEU A 138 -5.55 -4.75 4.36
C LEU A 138 -4.65 -3.57 4.72
N ARG A 139 -3.43 -3.88 5.18
CA ARG A 139 -2.42 -2.89 5.53
C ARG A 139 -1.11 -3.22 4.82
N ILE A 140 -0.37 -2.19 4.45
CA ILE A 140 0.94 -2.32 3.81
C ILE A 140 1.97 -2.62 4.89
N VAL A 141 2.76 -3.69 4.68
CA VAL A 141 3.83 -4.11 5.59
C VAL A 141 5.21 -4.03 4.96
N GLU A 142 5.31 -3.81 3.66
CA GLU A 142 6.59 -3.64 2.96
C GLU A 142 6.36 -2.89 1.65
N ILE A 143 7.31 -2.05 1.27
CA ILE A 143 7.29 -1.29 0.01
C ILE A 143 8.63 -1.50 -0.68
N ARG A 144 8.60 -1.98 -1.92
CA ARG A 144 9.79 -2.17 -2.73
C ARG A 144 9.57 -1.62 -4.13
N ALA A 145 10.48 -0.81 -4.62
CA ALA A 145 10.42 -0.30 -5.98
C ALA A 145 11.66 -0.69 -6.76
N GLU A 146 11.50 -0.79 -8.07
CA GLU A 146 12.58 -1.00 -9.02
C GLU A 146 12.40 -0.07 -10.23
N LYS A 147 13.50 0.27 -10.89
CA LYS A 147 13.44 1.09 -12.10
C LYS A 147 12.81 0.30 -13.23
N LEU A 148 12.03 0.98 -14.06
CA LEU A 148 11.53 0.43 -15.31
C LEU A 148 12.54 0.59 -16.43
#